data_b4d3615d16723f88b7de7141e5a0c496
#
_entry.id   b4d3615d16723f88b7de7141e5a0c496
#
_cell.length_a   1.000
_cell.length_b   1.000
_cell.length_c   1.000
_cell.angle_alpha   90.00
_cell.angle_beta   90.00
_cell.angle_gamma   90.00
#
_symmetry.space_group_name_H-M   'P 1'
#
loop_
_entity.id
_entity.type
_entity.pdbx_description
1 polymer ?
#
loop_
_entity_poly.entity_id
_entity_poly.type
_entity_poly.pdbx_seq_one_letter_code
_entity_poly.pdbx_strand_id
1 'polypeptide(L)'
;MQLIQATQENGILRLMLDDNARRNALSMDMLGQLQTALDQSADDRAVRVIVLAATGPAFSAGHDLKEMTRARESSDSGKAFFVETMATCARVMQTIVN
;
A
#
# COMPACT_ATOMS: atom_id res chain seq x y z
N MET A 1 4.91 -12.27 3.28
CA MET A 1 5.11 -12.10 1.81
C MET A 1 5.43 -10.65 1.52
N GLN A 2 6.43 -10.41 0.69
CA GLN A 2 6.82 -9.06 0.31
C GLN A 2 6.00 -8.60 -0.89
N LEU A 3 5.20 -7.56 -0.70
CA LEU A 3 4.31 -7.03 -1.73
C LEU A 3 4.85 -5.74 -2.37
N ILE A 4 5.94 -5.19 -1.82
CA ILE A 4 6.58 -3.98 -2.35
C ILE A 4 8.03 -4.31 -2.65
N GLN A 5 8.45 -4.03 -3.90
CA GLN A 5 9.84 -4.11 -4.30
C GLN A 5 10.43 -2.70 -4.28
N ALA A 6 11.52 -2.50 -3.56
CA ALA A 6 12.15 -1.19 -3.45
C ALA A 6 13.53 -1.20 -4.09
N THR A 7 13.78 -0.24 -4.98
CA THR A 7 15.09 -0.03 -5.56
C THR A 7 15.46 1.44 -5.45
N GLN A 8 16.73 1.74 -5.20
CA GLN A 8 17.20 3.10 -5.04
C GLN A 8 18.43 3.34 -5.89
N GLU A 9 18.41 4.41 -6.68
CA GLU A 9 19.51 4.77 -7.55
C GLU A 9 19.48 6.27 -7.82
N ASN A 10 20.63 6.93 -7.65
CA ASN A 10 20.80 8.35 -7.97
C ASN A 10 19.76 9.28 -7.34
N GLY A 11 19.38 9.00 -6.10
CA GLY A 11 18.39 9.81 -5.38
C GLY A 11 16.94 9.46 -5.70
N ILE A 12 16.70 8.48 -6.56
CA ILE A 12 15.35 8.04 -6.91
C ILE A 12 15.05 6.73 -6.21
N LEU A 13 14.04 6.74 -5.36
CA LEU A 13 13.51 5.52 -4.74
C LEU A 13 12.30 5.07 -5.56
N ARG A 14 12.39 3.87 -6.12
CA ARG A 14 11.30 3.27 -6.85
C ARG A 14 10.64 2.21 -5.98
N LEU A 15 9.35 2.42 -5.70
CA LEU A 15 8.54 1.45 -4.97
C LEU A 15 7.60 0.79 -5.97
N MET A 16 7.79 -0.52 -6.16
CA MET A 16 7.03 -1.29 -7.13
C MET A 16 6.00 -2.15 -6.40
N LEU A 17 4.72 -1.91 -6.63
CA LEU A 17 3.67 -2.78 -6.11
C LEU A 17 3.74 -4.11 -6.84
N ASP A 18 3.85 -5.20 -6.09
CA ASP A 18 4.11 -6.53 -6.65
C ASP A 18 3.18 -7.57 -6.02
N ASP A 19 1.90 -7.46 -6.32
CA ASP A 19 0.88 -8.44 -5.92
C ASP A 19 -0.06 -8.68 -7.12
N ASN A 20 0.53 -9.18 -8.20
CA ASN A 20 -0.18 -9.34 -9.45
C ASN A 20 -1.38 -10.28 -9.35
N ALA A 21 -1.30 -11.30 -8.49
CA ALA A 21 -2.41 -12.25 -8.29
C ALA A 21 -3.68 -11.53 -7.82
N ARG A 22 -3.55 -10.42 -7.10
CA ARG A 22 -4.65 -9.59 -6.62
C ARG A 22 -4.76 -8.28 -7.38
N ARG A 23 -4.05 -8.14 -8.50
CA ARG A 23 -3.97 -6.92 -9.31
C ARG A 23 -3.54 -5.71 -8.49
N ASN A 24 -2.58 -5.93 -7.58
CA ASN A 24 -2.04 -4.91 -6.69
C ASN A 24 -3.13 -4.21 -5.87
N ALA A 25 -4.13 -4.98 -5.42
CA ALA A 25 -5.20 -4.45 -4.58
C ALA A 25 -4.62 -3.90 -3.28
N LEU A 26 -5.24 -2.85 -2.76
CA LEU A 26 -4.82 -2.21 -1.52
C LEU A 26 -5.34 -2.99 -0.32
N SER A 27 -4.75 -4.18 -0.09
CA SER A 27 -5.00 -4.97 1.10
C SER A 27 -4.36 -4.30 2.30
N MET A 28 -4.74 -4.72 3.51
CA MET A 28 -4.09 -4.20 4.72
C MET A 28 -2.60 -4.50 4.73
N ASP A 29 -2.21 -5.66 4.21
CA ASP A 29 -0.80 -6.05 4.11
C ASP A 29 -0.05 -5.11 3.14
N MET A 30 -0.63 -4.85 1.97
CA MET A 30 -0.05 -3.93 0.99
C MET A 30 0.08 -2.52 1.57
N LEU A 31 -0.99 -2.02 2.21
CA LEU A 31 -0.97 -0.70 2.82
C LEU A 31 0.08 -0.59 3.93
N GLY A 32 0.20 -1.63 4.77
CA GLY A 32 1.20 -1.65 5.82
C GLY A 32 2.62 -1.62 5.28
N GLN A 33 2.90 -2.42 4.26
CA GLN A 33 4.22 -2.44 3.63
C GLN A 33 4.55 -1.11 2.95
N LEU A 34 3.57 -0.51 2.29
CA LEU A 34 3.76 0.79 1.64
C LEU A 34 4.05 1.89 2.68
N GLN A 35 3.29 1.92 3.78
CA GLN A 35 3.53 2.89 4.85
C GLN A 35 4.94 2.73 5.43
N THR A 36 5.38 1.50 5.70
CA THR A 36 6.71 1.24 6.21
C THR A 36 7.79 1.75 5.25
N ALA A 37 7.63 1.48 3.95
CA ALA A 37 8.60 1.93 2.96
C ALA A 37 8.67 3.45 2.88
N LEU A 38 7.52 4.13 2.94
CA LEU A 38 7.47 5.59 2.91
C LEU A 38 8.09 6.20 4.16
N ASP A 39 7.81 5.63 5.33
CA ASP A 39 8.35 6.13 6.59
C ASP A 39 9.87 5.97 6.64
N GLN A 40 10.40 4.85 6.16
CA GLN A 40 11.84 4.63 6.10
C GLN A 40 12.51 5.62 5.16
N SER A 41 11.88 5.94 4.02
CA SER A 41 12.45 6.85 3.05
C SER A 41 12.44 8.31 3.53
N ALA A 42 11.51 8.67 4.41
CA ALA A 42 11.41 10.03 4.92
C ALA A 42 12.66 10.46 5.69
N ASP A 43 13.35 9.51 6.31
CA ASP A 43 14.56 9.79 7.08
C ASP A 43 15.85 9.61 6.25
N ASP A 44 15.74 9.25 4.99
CA ASP A 44 16.87 8.99 4.11
C ASP A 44 17.15 10.21 3.23
N ARG A 45 18.22 10.93 3.56
CA ARG A 45 18.59 12.14 2.82
C ARG A 45 19.04 11.86 1.39
N ALA A 46 19.38 10.63 1.07
CA ALA A 46 19.76 10.25 -0.28
C ALA A 46 18.54 10.14 -1.20
N VAL A 47 17.34 10.00 -0.64
CA VAL A 47 16.10 9.92 -1.43
C VAL A 47 15.58 11.32 -1.69
N ARG A 48 15.53 11.69 -2.98
CA ARG A 48 15.01 13.00 -3.41
C ARG A 48 13.64 12.89 -4.07
N VAL A 49 13.41 11.76 -4.74
CA VAL A 49 12.17 11.51 -5.49
C VAL A 49 11.74 10.09 -5.24
N ILE A 50 10.44 9.88 -5.07
CA ILE A 50 9.85 8.54 -4.96
C ILE A 50 8.99 8.32 -6.19
N VAL A 51 9.26 7.20 -6.90
CA VAL A 51 8.47 6.76 -8.03
C VAL A 51 7.64 5.56 -7.59
N LEU A 52 6.33 5.68 -7.69
CA LEU A 52 5.41 4.60 -7.38
C LEU A 52 5.01 3.92 -8.68
N ALA A 53 5.29 2.62 -8.78
CA ALA A 53 5.01 1.83 -9.98
C ALA A 53 4.40 0.50 -9.59
N ALA A 54 4.00 -0.29 -10.57
CA ALA A 54 3.36 -1.58 -10.30
C ALA A 54 3.71 -2.60 -11.37
N THR A 55 3.76 -3.87 -10.97
CA THR A 55 3.91 -5.00 -11.89
C THR A 55 2.56 -5.36 -12.50
N GLY A 56 2.60 -6.10 -13.62
CA GLY A 56 1.42 -6.66 -14.26
C GLY A 56 0.61 -5.64 -15.06
N PRO A 57 -0.57 -6.05 -15.55
CA PRO A 57 -1.36 -5.23 -16.46
C PRO A 57 -2.12 -4.09 -15.79
N ALA A 58 -2.25 -4.11 -14.45
CA ALA A 58 -2.96 -3.07 -13.70
C ALA A 58 -2.05 -2.45 -12.67
N PHE A 59 -2.12 -1.11 -12.52
CA PHE A 59 -1.38 -0.43 -11.46
C PHE A 59 -1.89 -0.88 -10.09
N SER A 60 -3.18 -0.73 -9.86
CA SER A 60 -3.85 -1.20 -8.64
C SER A 60 -5.34 -1.34 -8.90
N ALA A 61 -5.95 -2.38 -8.33
CA ALA A 61 -7.39 -2.58 -8.41
C ALA A 61 -8.15 -1.81 -7.31
N GLY A 62 -7.45 -1.07 -6.46
CA GLY A 62 -8.05 -0.38 -5.32
C GLY A 62 -8.15 -1.30 -4.11
N HIS A 63 -9.08 -1.02 -3.20
CA HIS A 63 -9.23 -1.82 -1.98
C HIS A 63 -9.50 -3.28 -2.29
N ASP A 64 -9.01 -4.16 -1.41
CA ASP A 64 -9.18 -5.61 -1.56
C ASP A 64 -10.61 -5.99 -1.21
N LEU A 65 -11.44 -6.24 -2.23
CA LEU A 65 -12.84 -6.59 -2.04
C LEU A 65 -13.04 -7.93 -1.33
N LYS A 66 -12.07 -8.84 -1.46
CA LYS A 66 -12.15 -10.12 -0.75
C LYS A 66 -12.00 -9.93 0.75
N GLU A 67 -11.08 -9.07 1.17
CA GLU A 67 -10.94 -8.71 2.58
C GLU A 67 -12.21 -8.05 3.10
N MET A 68 -12.76 -7.12 2.35
CA MET A 68 -13.99 -6.42 2.74
C MET A 68 -15.17 -7.38 2.88
N THR A 69 -15.33 -8.27 1.90
CA THR A 69 -16.41 -9.27 1.93
C THR A 69 -16.26 -10.21 3.12
N ARG A 70 -15.04 -10.68 3.39
CA ARG A 70 -14.78 -11.55 4.53
C ARG A 70 -15.10 -10.87 5.86
N ALA A 71 -14.75 -9.58 5.98
CA ALA A 71 -15.01 -8.82 7.19
C ALA A 71 -16.49 -8.65 7.45
N ARG A 72 -17.32 -8.60 6.40
CA ARG A 72 -18.78 -8.46 6.54
C ARG A 72 -19.43 -9.66 7.23
N GLU A 73 -18.73 -10.78 7.28
CA GLU A 73 -19.21 -11.99 7.97
C GLU A 73 -18.98 -11.91 9.49
N SER A 74 -18.28 -10.89 9.97
CA SER A 74 -18.03 -10.71 11.40
C SER A 74 -19.29 -10.23 12.13
N SER A 75 -19.22 -10.24 13.45
CA SER A 75 -20.37 -9.89 14.31
C SER A 75 -20.87 -8.46 14.12
N ASP A 76 -19.99 -7.54 13.68
CA ASP A 76 -20.34 -6.14 13.45
C ASP A 76 -20.55 -5.82 11.96
N SER A 77 -20.71 -6.84 11.13
CA SER A 77 -20.88 -6.71 9.68
C SER A 77 -19.70 -6.02 9.00
N GLY A 78 -18.51 -6.11 9.61
CA GLY A 78 -17.28 -5.55 9.06
C GLY A 78 -17.07 -4.07 9.35
N LYS A 79 -17.84 -3.48 10.23
CA LYS A 79 -17.75 -2.05 10.52
C LYS A 79 -16.37 -1.65 11.04
N ALA A 80 -15.84 -2.40 12.03
CA ALA A 80 -14.53 -2.10 12.59
C ALA A 80 -13.44 -2.25 11.54
N PHE A 81 -13.51 -3.29 10.72
CA PHE A 81 -12.53 -3.51 9.64
C PHE A 81 -12.59 -2.38 8.62
N PHE A 82 -13.80 -1.95 8.24
CA PHE A 82 -13.98 -0.86 7.28
C PHE A 82 -13.34 0.43 7.80
N VAL A 83 -13.61 0.78 9.06
CA VAL A 83 -13.04 2.00 9.66
C VAL A 83 -11.52 1.92 9.69
N GLU A 84 -10.96 0.77 10.09
CA GLU A 84 -9.51 0.58 10.14
C GLU A 84 -8.88 0.68 8.75
N THR A 85 -9.50 0.06 7.75
CA THR A 85 -9.00 0.10 6.38
C THR A 85 -9.00 1.53 5.84
N MET A 86 -10.06 2.28 6.05
CA MET A 86 -10.15 3.66 5.59
C MET A 86 -9.11 4.54 6.29
N ALA A 87 -8.93 4.37 7.60
CA ALA A 87 -7.94 5.14 8.35
C ALA A 87 -6.51 4.81 7.90
N THR A 88 -6.21 3.53 7.65
CA THR A 88 -4.89 3.11 7.19
C THR A 88 -4.60 3.67 5.81
N CYS A 89 -5.56 3.58 4.90
CA CYS A 89 -5.43 4.12 3.55
C CYS A 89 -5.23 5.64 3.58
N ALA A 90 -5.99 6.34 4.40
CA ALA A 90 -5.87 7.79 4.53
C ALA A 90 -4.48 8.18 5.04
N ARG A 91 -3.93 7.43 5.99
CA ARG A 91 -2.59 7.68 6.52
C ARG A 91 -1.53 7.52 5.44
N VAL A 92 -1.62 6.46 4.63
CA VAL A 92 -0.70 6.23 3.53
C VAL A 92 -0.78 7.40 2.53
N MET A 93 -1.99 7.80 2.15
CA MET A 93 -2.18 8.88 1.19
C MET A 93 -1.62 10.22 1.72
N GLN A 94 -1.84 10.52 3.00
CA GLN A 94 -1.29 11.72 3.61
C GLN A 94 0.24 11.71 3.65
N THR A 95 0.83 10.54 3.89
CA THR A 95 2.29 10.40 3.88
C THR A 95 2.85 10.69 2.50
N ILE A 96 2.17 10.26 1.43
CA ILE A 96 2.59 10.52 0.06
C ILE A 96 2.54 12.04 -0.25
N VAL A 97 1.50 12.70 0.21
CA VAL A 97 1.29 14.14 -0.07
C VAL A 97 2.28 15.02 0.69
N ASN A 98 2.63 14.62 1.90
CA ASN A 98 3.56 15.36 2.73
C ASN A 98 4.99 14.92 2.49
#